data_a90adc8de0240f75159e21c1c22c17ce
#
_entry.id   a90adc8de0240f75159e21c1c22c17ce
#
_cell.length_a   1.000
_cell.length_b   1.000
_cell.length_c   1.000
_cell.angle_alpha   90.00
_cell.angle_beta   90.00
_cell.angle_gamma   90.00
#
_symmetry.space_group_name_H-M   'P 1'
#
loop_
_entity.id
_entity.type
_entity.pdbx_description
1 polymer ?
#
loop_
_entity_poly.entity_id
_entity_poly.type
_entity_poly.pdbx_seq_one_letter_code
_entity_poly.pdbx_strand_id
1 'polypeptide(L)'
;MKMKKILALLMVAALCVGTVAGCGSKDTESSKSESSKNENSESSTGDSKDDLSPITFKYYNADGKNGNWENPVAQAITEATGVTLDISYPVASTGDPSEDISLMIAEDEYPDMIYAKQSVNSLYEAGALIDMTDLIEEYGPNIKKMYGDEFEKLKWGSGDEGIYQLSYAGVGYQTLVTGGNCQIQYAALKENNYEYPKTLEKYEALIKQYLAAHPKTDDGLDTIGISMSAADWHWLITLSNPAGFIADGAPDNGSWLVDDNYNCIYKHVSDKEKEYFRWLSRMYDEGILDPNFATQTDDDYIAKLASGRVVAITDAFWHYAQAEATLKAEGKLDKTYCPLPVTIDAETKAPTLMYQGLQVGYGMAITKSCEDPVRAIKFLDYLCSDEGAVLYKWGVEGENYFVDENGMRYRTEEEIAKASSDPDYGKNTGIGNYTGFPIYGDGAVDENGNPYTPVTRESVIAEYNEEQKAACEAWNVEMLTDIFPQPDEFETPPYSPLWAYATPQEITNNVEILNEIAWPGLIKCVTESVDNFDANWDKLIADYEANGLEETEQMMTDFLAEKIS
;
A
#
# COMPACT_ATOMS: atom_id res chain seq x y z
N MET A 1 14.36 22.20 -46.58
CA MET A 1 14.27 21.60 -47.94
C MET A 1 13.56 20.24 -47.79
N LYS A 2 12.32 20.20 -48.27
CA LYS A 2 11.49 19.08 -48.78
C LYS A 2 11.63 17.72 -48.08
N MET A 3 10.67 17.31 -47.17
CA MET A 3 9.38 16.70 -47.57
C MET A 3 9.53 15.45 -48.46
N LYS A 4 9.12 14.27 -47.94
CA LYS A 4 8.24 13.36 -48.65
C LYS A 4 7.56 12.37 -47.67
N LYS A 5 6.24 12.50 -47.62
CA LYS A 5 5.25 11.52 -47.20
C LYS A 5 5.25 10.35 -48.19
N ILE A 6 4.98 9.13 -47.77
CA ILE A 6 4.25 8.14 -48.56
C ILE A 6 3.36 7.32 -47.65
N LEU A 7 2.10 7.40 -47.97
CA LEU A 7 0.87 6.73 -47.60
C LEU A 7 0.69 5.51 -48.51
N ALA A 8 0.19 4.39 -48.00
CA ALA A 8 -0.61 3.39 -48.74
C ALA A 8 -1.10 2.38 -47.70
N LEU A 9 -2.28 2.26 -47.37
CA LEU A 9 -3.65 2.11 -47.85
C LEU A 9 -3.93 0.84 -48.65
N LEU A 10 -4.87 0.00 -48.08
CA LEU A 10 -5.89 -0.88 -48.69
C LEU A 10 -5.37 -2.21 -49.27
N MET A 11 -6.08 -3.33 -49.20
CA MET A 11 -7.49 -3.75 -49.38
C MET A 11 -7.64 -5.20 -48.90
N VAL A 12 -8.67 -5.60 -48.13
CA VAL A 12 -10.06 -5.90 -48.44
C VAL A 12 -10.33 -7.24 -49.12
N ALA A 13 -11.20 -8.00 -48.49
CA ALA A 13 -12.25 -8.88 -48.98
C ALA A 13 -11.83 -10.29 -49.40
N ALA A 14 -12.53 -11.27 -49.14
CA ALA A 14 -13.88 -11.69 -48.79
C ALA A 14 -14.18 -13.03 -49.48
N LEU A 15 -15.14 -13.76 -48.94
CA LEU A 15 -16.02 -14.78 -49.55
C LEU A 15 -15.41 -16.16 -49.86
N CYS A 16 -16.06 -17.28 -49.65
CA CYS A 16 -17.45 -17.78 -49.69
C CYS A 16 -17.49 -19.15 -49.00
N VAL A 17 -18.49 -19.45 -48.19
CA VAL A 17 -19.79 -20.16 -48.52
C VAL A 17 -19.66 -21.56 -49.14
N GLY A 18 -20.24 -22.52 -48.48
CA GLY A 18 -20.63 -23.81 -49.01
C GLY A 18 -21.04 -24.74 -47.87
N THR A 19 -22.25 -24.73 -47.34
CA THR A 19 -23.45 -25.56 -47.62
C THR A 19 -23.09 -27.01 -48.00
N VAL A 20 -23.66 -28.08 -47.49
CA VAL A 20 -25.05 -28.51 -47.33
C VAL A 20 -25.06 -29.88 -46.63
N ALA A 21 -25.94 -30.07 -45.67
CA ALA A 21 -27.03 -31.00 -45.48
C ALA A 21 -26.76 -32.52 -45.39
N GLY A 22 -27.49 -33.12 -44.46
CA GLY A 22 -27.84 -34.51 -44.44
C GLY A 22 -28.47 -34.95 -43.13
N CYS A 23 -29.67 -34.69 -42.92
CA CYS A 23 -30.87 -35.43 -42.59
C CYS A 23 -30.73 -36.85 -42.04
N GLY A 24 -31.51 -37.12 -40.98
CA GLY A 24 -31.90 -38.44 -40.57
C GLY A 24 -32.64 -38.48 -39.23
N SER A 25 -33.96 -38.29 -39.32
CA SER A 25 -35.00 -38.42 -38.30
C SER A 25 -35.20 -39.83 -37.75
N LYS A 26 -35.66 -39.97 -36.51
CA LYS A 26 -37.05 -40.37 -36.11
C LYS A 26 -37.08 -40.80 -34.65
N ASP A 27 -37.97 -40.14 -33.89
CA ASP A 27 -39.19 -40.57 -33.20
C ASP A 27 -39.02 -41.78 -32.26
N THR A 28 -39.53 -41.88 -31.07
CA THR A 28 -40.85 -41.54 -30.50
C THR A 28 -40.90 -41.87 -29.01
N GLU A 29 -41.70 -41.15 -28.28
CA GLU A 29 -42.68 -41.36 -27.22
C GLU A 29 -42.22 -41.35 -25.76
N SER A 30 -42.64 -40.36 -25.06
CA SER A 30 -43.77 -40.18 -24.16
C SER A 30 -44.05 -41.26 -23.13
N SER A 31 -43.87 -40.92 -21.85
CA SER A 31 -44.90 -41.24 -20.85
C SER A 31 -44.78 -40.35 -19.62
N LYS A 32 -45.88 -39.66 -19.33
CA LYS A 32 -46.19 -38.98 -18.05
C LYS A 32 -46.44 -40.02 -16.97
N SER A 33 -46.05 -39.75 -15.73
CA SER A 33 -46.92 -40.05 -14.58
C SER A 33 -46.67 -39.11 -13.42
N GLU A 34 -47.73 -38.72 -12.80
CA GLU A 34 -47.94 -37.70 -11.77
C GLU A 34 -47.51 -38.16 -10.36
N SER A 35 -47.16 -37.11 -9.60
CA SER A 35 -47.54 -36.80 -8.20
C SER A 35 -47.39 -37.85 -7.11
N SER A 36 -46.66 -37.46 -6.07
CA SER A 36 -47.25 -37.35 -4.72
C SER A 36 -46.37 -36.54 -3.77
N LYS A 37 -47.02 -35.56 -3.16
CA LYS A 37 -46.54 -34.81 -1.99
C LYS A 37 -46.29 -35.78 -0.83
N ASN A 38 -45.21 -35.55 -0.10
CA ASN A 38 -45.20 -35.81 1.32
C ASN A 38 -44.34 -34.76 2.01
N GLU A 39 -44.97 -33.92 2.79
CA GLU A 39 -44.37 -33.08 3.81
C GLU A 39 -43.90 -34.01 4.94
N ASN A 40 -42.65 -33.88 5.30
CA ASN A 40 -42.21 -34.22 6.66
C ASN A 40 -41.06 -33.30 7.02
N SER A 41 -41.33 -32.34 7.90
CA SER A 41 -40.39 -31.55 8.61
C SER A 41 -39.70 -32.44 9.66
N GLU A 42 -38.44 -32.71 9.47
CA GLU A 42 -37.54 -33.08 10.56
C GLU A 42 -36.35 -32.14 10.56
N SER A 43 -36.29 -31.34 11.62
CA SER A 43 -35.12 -30.57 12.00
C SER A 43 -33.95 -31.55 12.28
N SER A 44 -33.02 -31.62 11.38
CA SER A 44 -31.73 -32.22 11.66
C SER A 44 -30.71 -31.08 11.88
N THR A 45 -30.37 -30.85 13.14
CA THR A 45 -29.08 -30.32 13.52
C THR A 45 -28.05 -31.36 13.08
N GLY A 46 -27.50 -31.16 11.89
CA GLY A 46 -26.42 -31.97 11.36
C GLY A 46 -25.30 -31.02 10.95
N ASP A 47 -24.08 -31.32 11.42
CA ASP A 47 -22.85 -30.75 10.93
C ASP A 47 -22.95 -30.52 9.41
N SER A 48 -23.00 -29.26 8.99
CA SER A 48 -22.85 -28.91 7.58
C SER A 48 -21.39 -29.13 7.25
N LYS A 49 -21.03 -30.28 6.68
CA LYS A 49 -19.77 -30.39 5.95
C LYS A 49 -19.73 -29.22 4.98
N ASP A 50 -18.69 -28.40 5.09
CA ASP A 50 -18.47 -27.32 4.14
C ASP A 50 -18.53 -27.86 2.71
N ASP A 51 -19.24 -27.15 1.85
CA ASP A 51 -19.31 -27.52 0.45
C ASP A 51 -17.99 -27.20 -0.23
N LEU A 52 -17.18 -28.23 -0.45
CA LEU A 52 -15.88 -28.16 -1.14
C LEU A 52 -16.01 -28.45 -2.64
N SER A 53 -17.22 -28.41 -3.21
CA SER A 53 -17.38 -28.58 -4.66
C SER A 53 -16.57 -27.49 -5.41
N PRO A 54 -15.89 -27.87 -6.51
CA PRO A 54 -15.07 -26.89 -7.23
C PRO A 54 -15.90 -25.71 -7.74
N ILE A 55 -15.43 -24.51 -7.45
CA ILE A 55 -15.96 -23.25 -7.98
C ILE A 55 -14.81 -22.34 -8.39
N THR A 56 -15.02 -21.57 -9.48
CA THR A 56 -14.04 -20.56 -9.90
C THR A 56 -14.68 -19.19 -9.82
N PHE A 57 -14.07 -18.30 -9.05
CA PHE A 57 -14.45 -16.89 -9.00
C PHE A 57 -13.53 -16.04 -9.90
N LYS A 58 -14.13 -15.14 -10.65
CA LYS A 58 -13.40 -14.06 -11.31
C LYS A 58 -12.99 -13.04 -10.27
N TYR A 59 -11.70 -12.74 -10.21
CA TYR A 59 -11.14 -11.78 -9.28
C TYR A 59 -10.36 -10.69 -10.03
N TYR A 60 -10.71 -9.43 -9.84
CA TYR A 60 -9.91 -8.31 -10.32
C TYR A 60 -9.03 -7.79 -9.19
N ASN A 61 -7.72 -7.70 -9.44
CA ASN A 61 -6.73 -7.21 -8.49
C ASN A 61 -6.03 -5.96 -9.04
N ALA A 62 -6.31 -4.80 -8.46
CA ALA A 62 -5.78 -3.50 -8.89
C ALA A 62 -4.28 -3.29 -8.57
N ASP A 63 -3.61 -4.23 -7.90
CA ASP A 63 -2.22 -4.03 -7.43
C ASP A 63 -1.16 -4.67 -8.34
N GLY A 64 -1.46 -4.84 -9.61
CA GLY A 64 -0.47 -5.25 -10.58
C GLY A 64 -0.44 -6.74 -10.91
N LYS A 65 0.62 -7.17 -11.60
CA LYS A 65 0.70 -8.47 -12.28
C LYS A 65 1.45 -9.50 -11.41
N ASN A 66 0.77 -10.05 -10.42
CA ASN A 66 1.37 -11.00 -9.48
C ASN A 66 1.24 -12.49 -9.89
N GLY A 67 0.93 -12.78 -11.15
CA GLY A 67 0.83 -14.14 -11.65
C GLY A 67 -0.59 -14.73 -11.58
N ASN A 68 -0.67 -16.03 -11.79
CA ASN A 68 -1.92 -16.80 -11.82
C ASN A 68 -2.13 -17.59 -10.52
N TRP A 69 -3.25 -18.31 -10.45
CA TRP A 69 -3.64 -19.15 -9.31
C TRP A 69 -3.06 -20.59 -9.42
N GLU A 70 -1.74 -20.74 -9.75
CA GLU A 70 -1.12 -22.06 -10.02
C GLU A 70 0.01 -22.44 -9.06
N ASN A 71 0.41 -21.55 -8.16
CA ASN A 71 1.49 -21.79 -7.20
C ASN A 71 1.05 -22.67 -6.01
N PRO A 72 1.99 -23.19 -5.20
CA PRO A 72 1.69 -24.10 -4.09
C PRO A 72 0.69 -23.55 -3.06
N VAL A 73 0.79 -22.28 -2.67
CA VAL A 73 -0.15 -21.65 -1.72
C VAL A 73 -1.57 -21.61 -2.31
N ALA A 74 -1.71 -21.20 -3.57
CA ALA A 74 -3.01 -21.18 -4.25
C ALA A 74 -3.63 -22.58 -4.35
N GLN A 75 -2.81 -23.59 -4.64
CA GLN A 75 -3.28 -24.99 -4.68
C GLN A 75 -3.75 -25.46 -3.30
N ALA A 76 -3.00 -25.17 -2.24
CA ALA A 76 -3.40 -25.54 -0.88
C ALA A 76 -4.68 -24.82 -0.44
N ILE A 77 -4.85 -23.54 -0.76
CA ILE A 77 -6.11 -22.80 -0.52
C ILE A 77 -7.27 -23.46 -1.29
N THR A 78 -7.04 -23.84 -2.55
CA THR A 78 -8.06 -24.53 -3.36
C THR A 78 -8.43 -25.90 -2.76
N GLU A 79 -7.46 -26.67 -2.26
CA GLU A 79 -7.72 -27.93 -1.58
C GLU A 79 -8.56 -27.74 -0.30
N ALA A 80 -8.30 -26.68 0.46
CA ALA A 80 -9.03 -26.38 1.69
C ALA A 80 -10.45 -25.84 1.45
N THR A 81 -10.68 -25.09 0.36
CA THR A 81 -11.92 -24.34 0.14
C THR A 81 -12.76 -24.82 -1.05
N GLY A 82 -12.18 -25.56 -1.98
CA GLY A 82 -12.76 -25.85 -3.30
C GLY A 82 -12.76 -24.66 -4.26
N VAL A 83 -12.20 -23.49 -3.86
CA VAL A 83 -12.22 -22.24 -4.64
C VAL A 83 -10.95 -22.10 -5.47
N THR A 84 -11.13 -21.73 -6.73
CA THR A 84 -10.07 -21.30 -7.67
C THR A 84 -10.33 -19.83 -8.06
N LEU A 85 -9.30 -19.04 -8.23
CA LEU A 85 -9.43 -17.65 -8.72
C LEU A 85 -8.96 -17.54 -10.18
N ASP A 86 -9.81 -16.96 -11.02
CA ASP A 86 -9.46 -16.45 -12.35
C ASP A 86 -9.13 -14.95 -12.21
N ILE A 87 -7.83 -14.63 -12.15
CA ILE A 87 -7.36 -13.31 -11.74
C ILE A 87 -7.08 -12.43 -12.95
N SER A 88 -7.66 -11.24 -12.95
CA SER A 88 -7.36 -10.16 -13.90
C SER A 88 -6.71 -8.97 -13.20
N TYR A 89 -5.97 -8.17 -13.97
CA TYR A 89 -5.17 -7.03 -13.50
C TYR A 89 -5.40 -5.81 -14.38
N PRO A 90 -5.06 -4.58 -13.89
CA PRO A 90 -5.14 -3.38 -14.69
C PRO A 90 -4.43 -3.52 -16.04
N VAL A 91 -5.07 -3.03 -17.08
CA VAL A 91 -4.49 -3.00 -18.44
C VAL A 91 -3.43 -1.90 -18.55
N ALA A 92 -3.62 -0.79 -17.83
CA ALA A 92 -2.69 0.31 -17.80
C ALA A 92 -1.37 -0.07 -17.11
N SER A 93 -0.24 0.31 -17.69
CA SER A 93 1.09 0.06 -17.12
C SER A 93 1.36 0.83 -15.83
N THR A 94 0.57 1.85 -15.53
CA THR A 94 0.64 2.67 -14.33
C THR A 94 0.10 1.97 -13.08
N GLY A 95 -0.66 0.87 -13.24
CA GLY A 95 -1.34 0.20 -12.13
C GLY A 95 -2.50 1.01 -11.54
N ASP A 96 -2.96 2.07 -12.22
CA ASP A 96 -4.15 2.82 -11.86
C ASP A 96 -5.40 2.07 -12.35
N PRO A 97 -6.32 1.65 -11.45
CA PRO A 97 -7.52 0.89 -11.81
C PRO A 97 -8.67 1.76 -12.32
N SER A 98 -8.57 3.08 -12.29
CA SER A 98 -9.71 4.00 -12.48
C SER A 98 -10.38 3.88 -13.84
N GLU A 99 -9.62 3.67 -14.92
CA GLU A 99 -10.17 3.46 -16.27
C GLU A 99 -10.92 2.13 -16.36
N ASP A 100 -10.34 1.05 -15.85
CA ASP A 100 -10.98 -0.28 -15.86
C ASP A 100 -12.27 -0.28 -15.02
N ILE A 101 -12.22 0.33 -13.82
CA ILE A 101 -13.39 0.46 -12.94
C ILE A 101 -14.50 1.30 -13.60
N SER A 102 -14.13 2.41 -14.24
CA SER A 102 -15.09 3.25 -14.99
C SER A 102 -15.74 2.48 -16.13
N LEU A 103 -14.99 1.62 -16.82
CA LEU A 103 -15.54 0.76 -17.88
C LEU A 103 -16.48 -0.30 -17.31
N MET A 104 -16.10 -0.99 -16.23
CA MET A 104 -16.96 -1.97 -15.55
C MET A 104 -18.29 -1.34 -15.12
N ILE A 105 -18.24 -0.12 -14.57
CA ILE A 105 -19.45 0.64 -14.16
C ILE A 105 -20.32 0.98 -15.40
N ALA A 106 -19.70 1.45 -16.49
CA ALA A 106 -20.43 1.83 -17.70
C ALA A 106 -21.09 0.63 -18.42
N GLU A 107 -20.48 -0.55 -18.35
CA GLU A 107 -20.98 -1.78 -18.95
C GLU A 107 -21.91 -2.57 -18.02
N ASP A 108 -21.95 -2.22 -16.74
CA ASP A 108 -22.65 -2.96 -15.66
C ASP A 108 -22.19 -4.44 -15.58
N GLU A 109 -20.91 -4.69 -15.88
CA GLU A 109 -20.29 -6.01 -15.85
C GLU A 109 -19.11 -6.00 -14.87
N TYR A 110 -19.15 -6.87 -13.85
CA TYR A 110 -18.17 -6.92 -12.76
C TYR A 110 -17.64 -8.34 -12.57
N PRO A 111 -16.40 -8.52 -12.07
CA PRO A 111 -15.92 -9.80 -11.55
C PRO A 111 -16.73 -10.20 -10.31
N ASP A 112 -16.61 -11.45 -9.85
CA ASP A 112 -17.26 -11.91 -8.61
C ASP A 112 -16.71 -11.21 -7.38
N MET A 113 -15.38 -11.06 -7.32
CA MET A 113 -14.66 -10.36 -6.26
C MET A 113 -13.72 -9.31 -6.84
N ILE A 114 -13.47 -8.26 -6.08
CA ILE A 114 -12.67 -7.13 -6.54
C ILE A 114 -11.84 -6.51 -5.42
N TYR A 115 -10.57 -6.23 -5.70
CA TYR A 115 -9.71 -5.32 -4.95
C TYR A 115 -9.46 -4.09 -5.84
N ALA A 116 -10.10 -2.98 -5.51
CA ALA A 116 -10.18 -1.79 -6.37
C ALA A 116 -9.39 -0.59 -5.84
N LYS A 117 -8.62 -0.75 -4.74
CA LYS A 117 -7.97 0.36 -4.04
C LYS A 117 -8.96 1.49 -3.72
N GLN A 118 -8.54 2.74 -3.91
CA GLN A 118 -9.40 3.93 -3.71
C GLN A 118 -10.63 3.97 -4.62
N SER A 119 -10.59 3.29 -5.78
CA SER A 119 -11.74 3.25 -6.70
C SER A 119 -12.92 2.44 -6.19
N VAL A 120 -12.82 1.80 -5.02
CA VAL A 120 -13.93 1.10 -4.36
C VAL A 120 -15.13 2.00 -4.10
N ASN A 121 -14.90 3.30 -3.84
CA ASN A 121 -15.96 4.28 -3.63
C ASN A 121 -16.84 4.43 -4.89
N SER A 122 -16.24 4.51 -6.08
CA SER A 122 -17.00 4.59 -7.34
C SER A 122 -17.86 3.33 -7.57
N LEU A 123 -17.38 2.15 -7.18
CA LEU A 123 -18.17 0.91 -7.23
C LEU A 123 -19.34 0.91 -6.25
N TYR A 124 -19.12 1.42 -5.03
CA TYR A 124 -20.17 1.57 -4.03
C TYR A 124 -21.27 2.52 -4.54
N GLU A 125 -20.91 3.71 -4.99
CA GLU A 125 -21.84 4.70 -5.55
C GLU A 125 -22.64 4.17 -6.76
N ALA A 126 -22.03 3.32 -7.58
CA ALA A 126 -22.70 2.64 -8.69
C ALA A 126 -23.61 1.48 -8.24
N GLY A 127 -23.66 1.15 -6.95
CA GLY A 127 -24.40 -0.01 -6.44
C GLY A 127 -23.86 -1.33 -6.98
N ALA A 128 -22.56 -1.41 -7.22
CA ALA A 128 -21.88 -2.59 -7.75
C ALA A 128 -21.48 -3.61 -6.67
N LEU A 129 -21.39 -3.17 -5.41
CA LEU A 129 -20.97 -4.00 -4.28
C LEU A 129 -22.17 -4.56 -3.52
N ILE A 130 -22.00 -5.71 -2.88
CA ILE A 130 -22.99 -6.25 -1.94
C ILE A 130 -22.61 -5.86 -0.51
N ASP A 131 -23.62 -5.63 0.32
CA ASP A 131 -23.46 -5.57 1.77
C ASP A 131 -23.17 -6.99 2.29
N MET A 132 -21.99 -7.17 2.89
CA MET A 132 -21.54 -8.45 3.41
C MET A 132 -21.93 -8.68 4.88
N THR A 133 -22.56 -7.73 5.56
CA THR A 133 -22.80 -7.76 7.00
C THR A 133 -23.51 -9.03 7.45
N ASP A 134 -24.68 -9.35 6.85
CA ASP A 134 -25.43 -10.55 7.20
C ASP A 134 -24.67 -11.83 6.86
N LEU A 135 -23.93 -11.84 5.76
CA LEU A 135 -23.12 -12.99 5.35
C LEU A 135 -21.97 -13.23 6.33
N ILE A 136 -21.32 -12.17 6.80
CA ILE A 136 -20.25 -12.26 7.81
C ILE A 136 -20.84 -12.75 9.14
N GLU A 137 -22.03 -12.24 9.52
CA GLU A 137 -22.70 -12.68 10.76
C GLU A 137 -22.97 -14.18 10.75
N GLU A 138 -23.41 -14.74 9.61
CA GLU A 138 -23.80 -16.16 9.51
C GLU A 138 -22.61 -17.09 9.18
N TYR A 139 -21.64 -16.64 8.35
CA TYR A 139 -20.60 -17.50 7.79
C TYR A 139 -19.17 -17.03 8.06
N GLY A 140 -18.95 -15.88 8.74
CA GLY A 140 -17.66 -15.23 8.91
C GLY A 140 -17.09 -15.23 10.34
N PRO A 141 -17.06 -16.35 11.10
CA PRO A 141 -16.54 -16.35 12.48
C PRO A 141 -15.04 -16.00 12.55
N ASN A 142 -14.23 -16.41 11.56
CA ASN A 142 -12.81 -16.09 11.51
C ASN A 142 -12.57 -14.63 11.10
N ILE A 143 -13.42 -14.08 10.24
CA ILE A 143 -13.40 -12.64 9.91
C ILE A 143 -13.60 -11.84 11.19
N LYS A 144 -14.64 -12.15 11.98
CA LYS A 144 -14.88 -11.49 13.27
C LYS A 144 -13.72 -11.67 14.25
N LYS A 145 -13.15 -12.89 14.32
CA LYS A 145 -11.97 -13.18 15.16
C LYS A 145 -10.77 -12.33 14.76
N MET A 146 -10.47 -12.26 13.47
CA MET A 146 -9.30 -11.53 12.96
C MET A 146 -9.39 -10.04 13.27
N TYR A 147 -10.51 -9.40 12.94
CA TYR A 147 -10.67 -7.95 13.16
C TYR A 147 -10.97 -7.59 14.61
N GLY A 148 -11.53 -8.50 15.42
CA GLY A 148 -11.77 -8.31 16.86
C GLY A 148 -12.42 -6.97 17.18
N ASP A 149 -11.78 -6.18 18.05
CA ASP A 149 -12.28 -4.85 18.48
C ASP A 149 -12.30 -3.81 17.34
N GLU A 150 -11.57 -4.07 16.25
CA GLU A 150 -11.53 -3.19 15.08
C GLU A 150 -12.66 -3.48 14.07
N PHE A 151 -13.46 -4.55 14.30
CA PHE A 151 -14.48 -5.01 13.34
C PHE A 151 -15.51 -3.93 12.99
N GLU A 152 -15.96 -3.16 13.98
CA GLU A 152 -16.94 -2.08 13.78
C GLU A 152 -16.41 -0.97 12.84
N LYS A 153 -15.09 -0.79 12.76
CA LYS A 153 -14.47 0.20 11.86
C LYS A 153 -14.57 -0.18 10.37
N LEU A 154 -14.91 -1.44 10.05
CA LEU A 154 -15.14 -1.87 8.67
C LEU A 154 -16.45 -1.35 8.07
N LYS A 155 -17.38 -0.85 8.91
CA LYS A 155 -18.62 -0.26 8.46
C LYS A 155 -18.37 0.94 7.56
N TRP A 156 -19.18 1.03 6.50
CA TRP A 156 -18.96 2.04 5.45
C TRP A 156 -19.07 3.48 5.98
N GLY A 157 -20.05 3.75 6.86
CA GLY A 157 -20.33 5.08 7.38
C GLY A 157 -21.24 5.89 6.46
N SER A 158 -21.31 7.21 6.68
CA SER A 158 -22.24 8.10 5.98
C SER A 158 -23.70 7.65 6.06
N GLY A 159 -24.10 7.15 7.25
CA GLY A 159 -25.43 6.62 7.50
C GLY A 159 -25.66 5.20 6.97
N ASP A 160 -24.62 4.55 6.42
CA ASP A 160 -24.63 3.15 6.01
C ASP A 160 -23.79 2.30 6.95
N GLU A 161 -24.42 1.39 7.69
CA GLU A 161 -23.77 0.47 8.63
C GLU A 161 -23.29 -0.82 7.95
N GLY A 162 -23.44 -0.92 6.62
CA GLY A 162 -23.01 -2.08 5.84
C GLY A 162 -21.50 -2.23 5.73
N ILE A 163 -21.03 -3.45 5.54
CA ILE A 163 -19.61 -3.79 5.28
C ILE A 163 -19.50 -4.21 3.82
N TYR A 164 -18.78 -3.42 3.01
CA TYR A 164 -18.65 -3.62 1.56
C TYR A 164 -17.27 -4.09 1.14
N GLN A 165 -16.28 -4.05 2.03
CA GLN A 165 -14.93 -4.59 1.79
C GLN A 165 -14.30 -5.09 3.09
N LEU A 166 -13.43 -6.09 2.99
CA LEU A 166 -12.57 -6.52 4.09
C LEU A 166 -11.17 -5.97 3.85
N SER A 167 -10.68 -5.15 4.79
CA SER A 167 -9.35 -4.55 4.68
C SER A 167 -8.25 -5.61 4.55
N TYR A 168 -7.27 -5.35 3.66
CA TYR A 168 -6.05 -6.15 3.56
C TYR A 168 -4.94 -5.68 4.52
N ALA A 169 -5.09 -4.53 5.13
CA ALA A 169 -4.08 -3.98 6.02
C ALA A 169 -4.00 -4.80 7.31
N GLY A 170 -2.82 -5.29 7.60
CA GLY A 170 -2.56 -6.27 8.63
C GLY A 170 -3.08 -5.91 10.02
N VAL A 171 -4.04 -6.67 10.51
CA VAL A 171 -4.56 -6.52 11.86
C VAL A 171 -3.45 -6.80 12.88
N GLY A 172 -3.29 -5.92 13.86
CA GLY A 172 -2.24 -6.03 14.88
C GLY A 172 -0.84 -5.68 14.38
N TYR A 173 -0.73 -4.93 13.27
CA TYR A 173 0.54 -4.51 12.69
C TYR A 173 1.41 -3.70 13.66
N GLN A 174 2.70 -4.06 13.72
CA GLN A 174 3.75 -3.30 14.38
C GLN A 174 4.77 -2.81 13.34
N THR A 175 5.20 -1.57 13.45
CA THR A 175 6.22 -1.02 12.54
C THR A 175 7.60 -1.54 12.92
N LEU A 176 8.07 -2.59 12.26
CA LEU A 176 9.39 -3.19 12.46
C LEU A 176 10.46 -2.63 11.50
N VAL A 177 10.03 -2.07 10.37
CA VAL A 177 10.89 -1.41 9.38
C VAL A 177 10.32 -0.04 9.08
N THR A 178 11.16 0.99 9.13
CA THR A 178 10.72 2.37 8.96
C THR A 178 10.95 2.88 7.56
N GLY A 179 10.05 3.75 7.09
CA GLY A 179 10.15 4.51 5.84
C GLY A 179 9.38 5.81 5.95
N GLY A 180 9.43 6.65 4.91
CA GLY A 180 8.69 7.91 4.88
C GLY A 180 9.33 9.09 5.64
N ASN A 181 10.45 8.86 6.34
CA ASN A 181 11.20 9.89 7.07
C ASN A 181 12.43 10.34 6.30
N CYS A 182 13.28 11.15 6.97
CA CYS A 182 14.62 11.42 6.49
C CYS A 182 15.46 10.13 6.54
N GLN A 183 16.06 9.75 5.42
CA GLN A 183 17.02 8.67 5.34
C GLN A 183 18.36 9.24 4.87
N ILE A 184 19.48 8.69 5.38
CA ILE A 184 20.83 9.08 4.97
C ILE A 184 21.71 7.84 4.77
N GLN A 185 22.67 7.91 3.86
CA GLN A 185 23.64 6.83 3.67
C GLN A 185 24.41 6.52 4.96
N TYR A 186 24.64 5.24 5.25
CA TYR A 186 25.47 4.82 6.38
C TYR A 186 26.88 5.40 6.31
N ALA A 187 27.43 5.63 5.12
CA ALA A 187 28.73 6.27 4.92
C ALA A 187 28.80 7.65 5.60
N ALA A 188 27.76 8.47 5.48
CA ALA A 188 27.72 9.79 6.11
C ALA A 188 27.63 9.68 7.65
N LEU A 189 26.83 8.75 8.16
CA LEU A 189 26.75 8.49 9.61
C LEU A 189 28.07 7.98 10.19
N LYS A 190 28.72 7.06 9.48
CA LYS A 190 30.02 6.47 9.89
C LYS A 190 31.11 7.52 10.01
N GLU A 191 31.21 8.44 9.05
CA GLU A 191 32.14 9.56 9.09
C GLU A 191 31.82 10.58 10.19
N ASN A 192 30.56 10.64 10.62
CA ASN A 192 30.13 11.44 11.78
C ASN A 192 30.14 10.64 13.09
N ASN A 193 30.89 9.53 13.17
CA ASN A 193 30.95 8.64 14.34
C ASN A 193 29.58 8.13 14.79
N TYR A 194 28.65 7.92 13.86
CA TYR A 194 27.25 7.52 14.07
C TYR A 194 26.43 8.51 14.93
N GLU A 195 26.90 9.75 15.14
CA GLU A 195 26.05 10.80 15.71
C GLU A 195 24.96 11.15 14.69
N TYR A 196 23.72 10.75 14.96
CA TYR A 196 22.60 11.00 14.04
C TYR A 196 21.88 12.31 14.35
N PRO A 197 21.46 13.05 13.30
CA PRO A 197 20.68 14.27 13.45
C PRO A 197 19.25 13.98 13.92
N LYS A 198 18.73 14.86 14.77
CA LYS A 198 17.32 14.83 15.21
C LYS A 198 16.50 16.02 14.69
N THR A 199 17.16 17.00 14.05
CA THR A 199 16.51 18.18 13.49
C THR A 199 16.98 18.41 12.06
N LEU A 200 16.16 19.09 11.25
CA LEU A 200 16.52 19.48 9.88
C LEU A 200 17.83 20.27 9.81
N GLU A 201 18.09 21.17 10.78
CA GLU A 201 19.34 21.93 10.82
C GLU A 201 20.58 21.00 10.92
N LYS A 202 20.51 20.01 11.80
CA LYS A 202 21.62 19.04 11.96
C LYS A 202 21.72 18.09 10.78
N TYR A 203 20.59 17.71 10.20
CA TYR A 203 20.54 16.86 9.01
C TYR A 203 21.18 17.57 7.81
N GLU A 204 20.84 18.83 7.58
CA GLU A 204 21.47 19.68 6.58
C GLU A 204 22.98 19.79 6.80
N ALA A 205 23.41 20.04 8.05
CA ALA A 205 24.82 20.14 8.38
C ALA A 205 25.60 18.87 8.06
N LEU A 206 25.03 17.69 8.36
CA LEU A 206 25.64 16.40 8.05
C LEU A 206 25.75 16.16 6.55
N ILE A 207 24.69 16.46 5.78
CA ILE A 207 24.72 16.34 4.32
C ILE A 207 25.79 17.25 3.71
N LYS A 208 25.85 18.52 4.14
CA LYS A 208 26.85 19.50 3.66
C LYS A 208 28.27 19.08 4.00
N GLN A 209 28.50 18.55 5.20
CA GLN A 209 29.79 18.01 5.61
C GLN A 209 30.25 16.87 4.69
N TYR A 210 29.35 15.91 4.42
CA TYR A 210 29.66 14.77 3.57
C TYR A 210 29.91 15.19 2.11
N LEU A 211 29.09 16.07 1.54
CA LEU A 211 29.27 16.59 0.18
C LEU A 211 30.61 17.34 0.02
N ALA A 212 31.04 18.10 1.03
CA ALA A 212 32.30 18.82 0.99
C ALA A 212 33.52 17.87 0.97
N ALA A 213 33.41 16.73 1.66
CA ALA A 213 34.45 15.70 1.67
C ALA A 213 34.40 14.81 0.41
N HIS A 214 33.22 14.55 -0.12
CA HIS A 214 32.95 13.63 -1.22
C HIS A 214 32.14 14.29 -2.37
N PRO A 215 32.70 15.31 -3.05
CA PRO A 215 31.98 15.97 -4.14
C PRO A 215 31.73 15.05 -5.35
N LYS A 216 32.43 13.93 -5.40
CA LYS A 216 32.28 12.86 -6.39
C LYS A 216 32.36 11.49 -5.73
N THR A 217 31.68 10.54 -6.34
CA THR A 217 31.80 9.12 -6.04
C THR A 217 33.13 8.55 -6.55
N ASP A 218 33.50 7.33 -6.13
CA ASP A 218 34.75 6.67 -6.54
C ASP A 218 34.84 6.44 -8.07
N ASP A 219 33.70 6.25 -8.74
CA ASP A 219 33.57 6.11 -10.19
C ASP A 219 33.48 7.46 -10.92
N GLY A 220 33.59 8.58 -10.18
CA GLY A 220 33.73 9.93 -10.73
C GLY A 220 32.42 10.66 -11.04
N LEU A 221 31.26 10.10 -10.65
CA LEU A 221 29.96 10.77 -10.75
C LEU A 221 29.86 11.90 -9.72
N ASP A 222 29.09 12.93 -10.00
CA ASP A 222 28.82 13.99 -9.02
C ASP A 222 27.91 13.45 -7.92
N THR A 223 28.30 13.70 -6.67
CA THR A 223 27.51 13.35 -5.49
C THR A 223 26.32 14.32 -5.36
N ILE A 224 25.13 13.80 -5.09
CA ILE A 224 23.89 14.54 -4.92
C ILE A 224 23.54 14.54 -3.43
N GLY A 225 23.23 15.70 -2.87
CA GLY A 225 22.89 15.81 -1.44
C GLY A 225 21.56 15.15 -1.11
N ILE A 226 20.49 15.62 -1.73
CA ILE A 226 19.14 15.12 -1.55
C ILE A 226 18.53 14.88 -2.92
N SER A 227 17.79 13.79 -3.14
CA SER A 227 16.97 13.59 -4.33
C SER A 227 15.57 13.12 -3.97
N MET A 228 14.60 13.39 -4.84
CA MET A 228 13.19 13.06 -4.71
C MET A 228 12.63 12.67 -6.10
N SER A 229 11.53 11.93 -6.14
CA SER A 229 10.75 11.63 -7.34
C SER A 229 9.45 12.42 -7.30
N ALA A 230 9.38 13.56 -8.01
CA ALA A 230 8.22 14.45 -7.95
C ALA A 230 7.67 14.85 -9.33
N ALA A 231 7.99 14.10 -10.39
CA ALA A 231 7.47 14.33 -11.74
C ALA A 231 6.10 13.66 -12.00
N ASP A 232 5.69 12.76 -11.13
CA ASP A 232 4.42 12.02 -11.19
C ASP A 232 3.84 11.81 -9.78
N TRP A 233 2.92 10.86 -9.58
CA TRP A 233 2.25 10.62 -8.30
C TRP A 233 3.22 10.36 -7.12
N HIS A 234 4.48 9.96 -7.36
CA HIS A 234 5.48 9.76 -6.30
C HIS A 234 5.81 11.05 -5.52
N TRP A 235 5.40 12.23 -6.04
CA TRP A 235 5.48 13.47 -5.27
C TRP A 235 4.76 13.37 -3.92
N LEU A 236 3.71 12.55 -3.83
CA LEU A 236 2.98 12.33 -2.58
C LEU A 236 3.89 11.69 -1.52
N ILE A 237 4.69 10.68 -1.89
CA ILE A 237 5.51 9.90 -0.96
C ILE A 237 6.92 10.46 -0.75
N THR A 238 7.45 11.26 -1.67
CA THR A 238 8.81 11.82 -1.56
C THR A 238 8.85 13.28 -1.15
N LEU A 239 7.79 14.05 -1.41
CA LEU A 239 7.73 15.49 -1.16
C LEU A 239 6.62 15.88 -0.17
N SER A 240 5.39 15.40 -0.40
CA SER A 240 4.18 15.84 0.32
C SER A 240 4.04 15.17 1.70
N ASN A 241 4.03 13.83 1.79
CA ASN A 241 3.88 13.14 3.08
C ASN A 241 5.05 13.40 4.04
N PRO A 242 6.33 13.41 3.57
CA PRO A 242 7.46 13.76 4.43
C PRO A 242 7.33 15.15 5.06
N ALA A 243 6.71 16.12 4.38
CA ALA A 243 6.47 17.45 4.96
C ALA A 243 5.66 17.36 6.25
N GLY A 244 4.52 16.66 6.25
CA GLY A 244 3.70 16.44 7.45
C GLY A 244 4.44 15.71 8.58
N PHE A 245 5.20 14.65 8.25
CA PHE A 245 5.97 13.88 9.24
C PHE A 245 7.08 14.72 9.89
N ILE A 246 7.82 15.46 9.07
CA ILE A 246 9.01 16.21 9.50
C ILE A 246 8.61 17.52 10.15
N ALA A 247 7.67 18.25 9.56
CA ALA A 247 7.29 19.59 10.01
C ALA A 247 6.30 19.55 11.17
N ASP A 248 5.20 18.83 11.02
CA ASP A 248 4.10 18.84 11.98
C ASP A 248 4.16 17.68 13.00
N GLY A 249 4.99 16.66 12.73
CA GLY A 249 4.99 15.43 13.52
C GLY A 249 3.65 14.69 13.37
N ALA A 250 2.96 14.92 12.27
CA ALA A 250 1.66 14.33 11.99
C ALA A 250 1.82 12.96 11.31
N PRO A 251 0.99 11.98 11.66
CA PRO A 251 0.97 10.69 10.96
C PRO A 251 0.41 10.83 9.54
N ASP A 252 0.53 9.76 8.74
CA ASP A 252 0.00 9.76 7.37
C ASP A 252 -1.54 9.69 7.36
N ASN A 253 -2.14 10.85 7.20
CA ASN A 253 -3.57 11.02 6.96
C ASN A 253 -3.87 11.50 5.52
N GLY A 254 -2.97 11.22 4.58
CA GLY A 254 -3.08 11.68 3.20
C GLY A 254 -2.90 13.20 3.11
N SER A 255 -3.91 13.91 2.65
CA SER A 255 -3.87 15.39 2.51
C SER A 255 -4.22 16.16 3.79
N TRP A 256 -4.34 15.48 4.95
CA TRP A 256 -4.95 16.07 6.14
C TRP A 256 -4.02 16.11 7.36
N LEU A 257 -4.02 17.25 8.04
CA LEU A 257 -3.66 17.35 9.45
C LEU A 257 -4.96 17.30 10.26
N VAL A 258 -4.92 16.72 11.44
CA VAL A 258 -6.08 16.67 12.37
C VAL A 258 -5.67 17.32 13.67
N ASP A 259 -6.40 18.35 14.09
CA ASP A 259 -6.14 19.06 15.33
C ASP A 259 -6.71 18.33 16.58
N ASP A 260 -6.44 18.86 17.76
CA ASP A 260 -6.91 18.29 19.04
C ASP A 260 -8.45 18.30 19.20
N ASN A 261 -9.17 19.02 18.35
CA ASN A 261 -10.63 19.06 18.32
C ASN A 261 -11.21 18.21 17.17
N TYR A 262 -10.35 17.42 16.50
CA TYR A 262 -10.69 16.62 15.33
C TYR A 262 -11.14 17.44 14.10
N ASN A 263 -10.72 18.72 13.99
CA ASN A 263 -10.89 19.44 12.73
C ASN A 263 -9.84 18.98 11.73
N CYS A 264 -10.27 18.73 10.51
CA CYS A 264 -9.40 18.39 9.39
C CYS A 264 -8.90 19.67 8.70
N ILE A 265 -7.60 19.82 8.59
CA ILE A 265 -6.92 20.95 7.97
C ILE A 265 -6.15 20.41 6.77
N TYR A 266 -6.27 21.03 5.61
CA TYR A 266 -5.48 20.66 4.44
C TYR A 266 -4.00 20.94 4.73
N LYS A 267 -3.14 19.90 4.72
CA LYS A 267 -1.79 19.97 5.30
C LYS A 267 -0.91 21.06 4.71
N HIS A 268 -1.03 21.35 3.42
CA HIS A 268 -0.20 22.33 2.72
C HIS A 268 -0.55 23.79 3.00
N VAL A 269 -1.32 24.08 4.06
CA VAL A 269 -1.51 25.42 4.60
C VAL A 269 -0.80 25.62 5.95
N SER A 270 -0.16 24.57 6.50
CA SER A 270 0.56 24.61 7.76
C SER A 270 1.74 25.58 7.74
N ASP A 271 1.88 26.40 8.77
CA ASP A 271 3.04 27.27 8.95
C ASP A 271 4.34 26.47 9.11
N LYS A 272 4.29 25.29 9.71
CA LYS A 272 5.46 24.41 9.86
C LYS A 272 5.86 23.78 8.51
N GLU A 273 4.88 23.34 7.71
CA GLU A 273 5.16 22.91 6.34
C GLU A 273 5.74 24.05 5.48
N LYS A 274 5.25 25.28 5.65
CA LYS A 274 5.84 26.46 4.99
C LYS A 274 7.33 26.57 5.27
N GLU A 275 7.78 26.35 6.52
CA GLU A 275 9.20 26.40 6.89
C GLU A 275 9.98 25.20 6.33
N TYR A 276 9.38 24.02 6.26
CA TYR A 276 9.98 22.85 5.60
C TYR A 276 10.21 23.11 4.11
N PHE A 277 9.21 23.61 3.39
CA PHE A 277 9.34 23.93 1.96
C PHE A 277 10.32 25.08 1.72
N ARG A 278 10.41 26.04 2.64
CA ARG A 278 11.44 27.08 2.60
C ARG A 278 12.84 26.50 2.74
N TRP A 279 12.99 25.50 3.62
CA TRP A 279 14.24 24.77 3.76
C TRP A 279 14.60 24.03 2.45
N LEU A 280 13.66 23.34 1.82
CA LEU A 280 13.88 22.70 0.52
C LEU A 280 14.28 23.71 -0.57
N SER A 281 13.64 24.89 -0.60
CA SER A 281 13.99 25.97 -1.53
C SER A 281 15.44 26.43 -1.35
N ARG A 282 15.90 26.58 -0.10
CA ARG A 282 17.33 26.86 0.17
C ARG A 282 18.23 25.72 -0.31
N MET A 283 17.85 24.46 -0.07
CA MET A 283 18.64 23.31 -0.53
C MET A 283 18.74 23.25 -2.05
N TYR A 284 17.69 23.67 -2.73
CA TYR A 284 17.68 23.77 -4.19
C TYR A 284 18.60 24.92 -4.69
N ASP A 285 18.48 26.12 -4.14
CA ASP A 285 19.33 27.28 -4.49
C ASP A 285 20.82 27.02 -4.23
N GLU A 286 21.13 26.27 -3.18
CA GLU A 286 22.51 25.88 -2.83
C GLU A 286 23.03 24.68 -3.66
N GLY A 287 22.19 24.07 -4.52
CA GLY A 287 22.55 22.92 -5.34
C GLY A 287 22.73 21.60 -4.55
N ILE A 288 22.14 21.51 -3.36
CA ILE A 288 22.13 20.31 -2.51
C ILE A 288 20.99 19.38 -2.89
N LEU A 289 19.80 19.94 -3.16
CA LEU A 289 18.67 19.20 -3.73
C LEU A 289 18.91 18.99 -5.22
N ASP A 290 18.68 17.76 -5.69
CA ASP A 290 18.80 17.34 -7.10
C ASP A 290 18.01 18.31 -8.00
N PRO A 291 18.65 19.02 -8.95
CA PRO A 291 17.95 19.97 -9.80
C PRO A 291 16.89 19.34 -10.71
N ASN A 292 16.91 18.03 -10.88
CA ASN A 292 15.95 17.30 -11.71
C ASN A 292 14.80 16.65 -10.91
N PHE A 293 14.73 16.84 -9.58
CA PHE A 293 13.79 16.13 -8.71
C PHE A 293 12.32 16.21 -9.17
N ALA A 294 11.93 17.30 -9.82
CA ALA A 294 10.57 17.55 -10.30
C ALA A 294 10.35 17.19 -11.79
N THR A 295 11.39 16.72 -12.49
CA THR A 295 11.33 16.46 -13.93
C THR A 295 11.93 15.11 -14.36
N GLN A 296 12.68 14.45 -13.47
CA GLN A 296 13.21 13.12 -13.72
C GLN A 296 12.10 12.07 -13.71
N THR A 297 12.26 11.02 -14.48
CA THR A 297 11.38 9.85 -14.35
C THR A 297 11.68 9.10 -13.06
N ASP A 298 10.74 8.28 -12.61
CA ASP A 298 10.96 7.44 -11.45
C ASP A 298 12.12 6.44 -11.65
N ASP A 299 12.22 5.84 -12.82
CA ASP A 299 13.37 4.99 -13.21
C ASP A 299 14.72 5.73 -13.09
N ASP A 300 14.78 7.01 -13.50
CA ASP A 300 15.99 7.84 -13.35
C ASP A 300 16.31 8.11 -11.86
N TYR A 301 15.30 8.35 -11.04
CA TYR A 301 15.45 8.50 -9.59
C TYR A 301 16.01 7.22 -8.97
N ILE A 302 15.37 6.08 -9.17
CA ILE A 302 15.82 4.77 -8.66
C ILE A 302 17.24 4.43 -9.15
N ALA A 303 17.56 4.72 -10.42
CA ALA A 303 18.91 4.51 -10.95
C ALA A 303 19.97 5.39 -10.27
N LYS A 304 19.63 6.65 -9.92
CA LYS A 304 20.52 7.52 -9.13
C LYS A 304 20.80 6.95 -7.75
N LEU A 305 19.76 6.44 -7.06
CA LEU A 305 19.93 5.78 -5.76
C LEU A 305 20.80 4.54 -5.87
N ALA A 306 20.50 3.65 -6.82
CA ALA A 306 21.24 2.40 -7.06
C ALA A 306 22.71 2.63 -7.42
N SER A 307 23.06 3.79 -7.99
CA SER A 307 24.47 4.15 -8.25
C SER A 307 25.27 4.46 -6.96
N GLY A 308 24.57 4.74 -5.85
CA GLY A 308 25.19 5.12 -4.55
C GLY A 308 25.61 6.59 -4.44
N ARG A 309 25.25 7.44 -5.42
CA ARG A 309 25.66 8.86 -5.45
C ARG A 309 24.72 9.84 -4.72
N VAL A 310 23.54 9.40 -4.28
CA VAL A 310 22.57 10.23 -3.53
C VAL A 310 22.78 9.99 -2.05
N VAL A 311 23.11 11.05 -1.30
CA VAL A 311 23.45 10.96 0.13
C VAL A 311 22.22 10.78 1.01
N ALA A 312 21.14 11.48 0.67
CA ALA A 312 19.95 11.55 1.51
C ALA A 312 18.66 11.55 0.67
N ILE A 313 17.61 10.98 1.24
CA ILE A 313 16.26 10.91 0.66
C ILE A 313 15.19 11.12 1.73
N THR A 314 13.96 11.40 1.28
CA THR A 314 12.74 11.30 2.06
C THR A 314 11.77 10.43 1.27
N ASP A 315 11.63 9.15 1.62
CA ASP A 315 10.91 8.21 0.75
C ASP A 315 10.36 7.00 1.53
N ALA A 316 9.37 6.32 0.98
CA ALA A 316 8.84 5.08 1.50
C ALA A 316 9.79 3.91 1.20
N PHE A 317 10.06 3.04 2.20
CA PHE A 317 11.04 1.95 2.06
C PHE A 317 10.74 1.00 0.88
N TRP A 318 9.46 0.73 0.61
CA TRP A 318 9.04 -0.13 -0.50
C TRP A 318 9.38 0.45 -1.87
N HIS A 319 9.45 1.79 -1.98
CA HIS A 319 9.75 2.47 -3.23
C HIS A 319 11.24 2.37 -3.58
N TYR A 320 12.14 2.66 -2.66
CA TYR A 320 13.59 2.59 -2.92
C TYR A 320 14.22 1.20 -2.67
N ALA A 321 13.43 0.20 -2.28
CA ALA A 321 13.92 -1.15 -1.95
C ALA A 321 14.74 -1.80 -3.08
N GLN A 322 14.36 -1.58 -4.36
CA GLN A 322 15.11 -2.10 -5.51
C GLN A 322 16.50 -1.48 -5.62
N ALA A 323 16.63 -0.18 -5.36
CA ALA A 323 17.93 0.49 -5.35
C ALA A 323 18.81 -0.05 -4.22
N GLU A 324 18.26 -0.25 -3.02
CA GLU A 324 18.99 -0.88 -1.91
C GLU A 324 19.43 -2.31 -2.21
N ALA A 325 18.57 -3.12 -2.83
CA ALA A 325 18.92 -4.47 -3.25
C ALA A 325 20.12 -4.46 -4.21
N THR A 326 20.15 -3.51 -5.14
CA THR A 326 21.27 -3.32 -6.08
C THR A 326 22.55 -2.94 -5.33
N LEU A 327 22.50 -1.97 -4.42
CA LEU A 327 23.65 -1.55 -3.62
C LEU A 327 24.20 -2.71 -2.77
N LYS A 328 23.32 -3.50 -2.15
CA LYS A 328 23.69 -4.69 -1.37
C LYS A 328 24.38 -5.75 -2.26
N ALA A 329 23.83 -6.02 -3.44
CA ALA A 329 24.40 -6.97 -4.40
C ALA A 329 25.77 -6.55 -4.92
N GLU A 330 26.04 -5.26 -5.03
CA GLU A 330 27.33 -4.69 -5.42
C GLU A 330 28.33 -4.56 -4.24
N GLY A 331 27.92 -4.93 -3.02
CA GLY A 331 28.74 -4.81 -1.81
C GLY A 331 28.92 -3.38 -1.31
N LYS A 332 28.09 -2.44 -1.78
CA LYS A 332 28.09 -1.03 -1.38
C LYS A 332 27.19 -0.81 -0.15
N LEU A 333 27.41 -1.57 0.92
CA LEU A 333 26.56 -1.56 2.11
C LEU A 333 26.49 -0.20 2.80
N ASP A 334 27.60 0.53 2.80
CA ASP A 334 27.71 1.88 3.35
C ASP A 334 26.92 2.93 2.55
N LYS A 335 26.48 2.61 1.33
CA LYS A 335 25.64 3.47 0.48
C LYS A 335 24.15 3.17 0.63
N THR A 336 23.76 2.14 1.38
CA THR A 336 22.35 1.92 1.75
C THR A 336 21.90 2.96 2.78
N TYR A 337 20.58 3.06 2.99
CA TYR A 337 19.98 4.18 3.70
C TYR A 337 19.59 3.80 5.14
N CYS A 338 19.94 4.67 6.07
CA CYS A 338 19.52 4.59 7.46
C CYS A 338 18.35 5.54 7.72
N PRO A 339 17.19 5.06 8.17
CA PRO A 339 16.08 5.91 8.58
C PRO A 339 16.39 6.64 9.89
N LEU A 340 15.98 7.90 9.98
CA LEU A 340 16.28 8.78 11.11
C LEU A 340 15.06 9.53 11.60
N PRO A 341 14.88 9.71 12.92
CA PRO A 341 13.77 10.47 13.52
C PRO A 341 13.99 12.00 13.41
N VAL A 342 14.23 12.49 12.20
CA VAL A 342 14.46 13.91 11.96
C VAL A 342 13.15 14.66 11.89
N THR A 343 13.06 15.78 12.63
CA THR A 343 11.94 16.69 12.63
C THR A 343 12.40 18.13 12.42
N ILE A 344 11.46 19.04 12.22
CA ILE A 344 11.79 20.45 11.96
C ILE A 344 12.53 21.09 13.12
N ASP A 345 12.21 20.72 14.36
CA ASP A 345 12.78 21.22 15.61
C ASP A 345 12.84 20.09 16.67
N ALA A 346 13.31 20.42 17.87
CA ALA A 346 13.47 19.46 18.97
C ALA A 346 12.18 19.17 19.75
N GLU A 347 11.15 19.99 19.58
CA GLU A 347 9.84 19.87 20.22
C GLU A 347 8.91 18.94 19.45
N THR A 348 9.08 18.86 18.15
CA THR A 348 8.27 18.01 17.26
C THR A 348 8.73 16.54 17.39
N LYS A 349 7.78 15.61 17.59
CA LYS A 349 8.06 14.17 17.62
C LYS A 349 7.90 13.54 16.24
N ALA A 350 8.83 12.67 15.84
CA ALA A 350 8.70 11.88 14.62
C ALA A 350 7.59 10.82 14.78
N PRO A 351 6.54 10.79 13.96
CA PRO A 351 5.34 9.96 14.17
C PRO A 351 5.48 8.54 13.61
N THR A 352 6.65 8.15 13.16
CA THR A 352 6.91 6.93 12.37
C THR A 352 6.37 5.65 12.99
N LEU A 353 6.49 5.50 14.32
CA LEU A 353 6.02 4.32 15.04
C LEU A 353 4.67 4.52 15.70
N MET A 354 4.03 5.66 15.50
CA MET A 354 2.68 5.92 16.01
C MET A 354 1.70 4.93 15.41
N TYR A 355 0.97 4.21 16.26
CA TYR A 355 -0.13 3.36 15.80
C TYR A 355 -1.35 4.23 15.47
N GLN A 356 -1.82 4.14 14.24
CA GLN A 356 -2.94 4.95 13.73
C GLN A 356 -4.28 4.18 13.67
N GLY A 357 -4.34 2.97 14.23
CA GLY A 357 -5.50 2.08 14.09
C GLY A 357 -5.47 1.26 12.80
N LEU A 358 -6.51 0.46 12.61
CA LEU A 358 -6.69 -0.35 11.41
C LEU A 358 -6.85 0.53 10.16
N GLN A 359 -6.17 0.21 9.09
CA GLN A 359 -6.44 0.81 7.78
C GLN A 359 -7.69 0.16 7.18
N VAL A 360 -8.84 0.80 7.24
CA VAL A 360 -10.13 0.22 6.85
C VAL A 360 -10.36 0.12 5.35
N GLY A 361 -9.61 0.89 4.56
CA GLY A 361 -9.69 0.90 3.10
C GLY A 361 -8.84 -0.19 2.44
N TYR A 362 -8.87 -0.19 1.10
CA TYR A 362 -8.05 -1.08 0.28
C TYR A 362 -8.23 -2.55 0.62
N GLY A 363 -9.45 -3.04 0.43
CA GLY A 363 -9.80 -4.40 0.78
C GLY A 363 -10.49 -5.15 -0.34
N MET A 364 -10.77 -6.43 -0.09
CA MET A 364 -11.52 -7.26 -1.00
C MET A 364 -13.01 -7.06 -0.80
N ALA A 365 -13.72 -6.78 -1.89
CA ALA A 365 -15.16 -6.65 -1.95
C ALA A 365 -15.77 -7.78 -2.78
N ILE A 366 -17.04 -8.10 -2.53
CA ILE A 366 -17.85 -9.00 -3.35
C ILE A 366 -18.81 -8.12 -4.16
N THR A 367 -18.92 -8.38 -5.47
CA THR A 367 -19.77 -7.60 -6.34
C THR A 367 -21.17 -8.21 -6.48
N LYS A 368 -22.11 -7.43 -6.98
CA LYS A 368 -23.48 -7.90 -7.30
C LYS A 368 -23.52 -8.96 -8.41
N SER A 369 -22.44 -9.12 -9.17
CA SER A 369 -22.31 -10.15 -10.21
C SER A 369 -21.91 -11.52 -9.68
N CYS A 370 -21.52 -11.62 -8.41
CA CYS A 370 -21.17 -12.90 -7.78
C CYS A 370 -22.42 -13.79 -7.67
N GLU A 371 -22.40 -14.95 -8.34
CA GLU A 371 -23.54 -15.89 -8.32
C GLU A 371 -23.66 -16.67 -7.01
N ASP A 372 -22.54 -16.84 -6.26
CA ASP A 372 -22.51 -17.55 -4.98
C ASP A 372 -21.77 -16.74 -3.90
N PRO A 373 -22.40 -15.67 -3.36
CA PRO A 373 -21.77 -14.84 -2.33
C PRO A 373 -21.55 -15.57 -1.00
N VAL A 374 -22.28 -16.65 -0.72
CA VAL A 374 -22.05 -17.49 0.47
C VAL A 374 -20.72 -18.23 0.36
N ARG A 375 -20.40 -18.80 -0.81
CA ARG A 375 -19.11 -19.42 -1.05
C ARG A 375 -17.99 -18.41 -1.07
N ALA A 376 -18.20 -17.20 -1.60
CA ALA A 376 -17.24 -16.12 -1.61
C ALA A 376 -16.91 -15.66 -0.16
N ILE A 377 -17.92 -15.48 0.71
CA ILE A 377 -17.66 -15.08 2.10
C ILE A 377 -16.97 -16.19 2.91
N LYS A 378 -17.31 -17.46 2.69
CA LYS A 378 -16.62 -18.60 3.31
C LYS A 378 -15.16 -18.70 2.87
N PHE A 379 -14.86 -18.39 1.62
CA PHE A 379 -13.49 -18.28 1.13
C PHE A 379 -12.72 -17.16 1.86
N LEU A 380 -13.31 -15.98 2.01
CA LEU A 380 -12.72 -14.87 2.77
C LEU A 380 -12.56 -15.23 4.26
N ASP A 381 -13.52 -15.94 4.84
CA ASP A 381 -13.44 -16.42 6.22
C ASP A 381 -12.30 -17.42 6.41
N TYR A 382 -12.09 -18.33 5.45
CA TYR A 382 -10.93 -19.22 5.49
C TYR A 382 -9.60 -18.44 5.46
N LEU A 383 -9.48 -17.41 4.62
CA LEU A 383 -8.27 -16.58 4.58
C LEU A 383 -8.01 -15.85 5.92
N CYS A 384 -9.08 -15.53 6.66
CA CYS A 384 -9.00 -14.94 7.99
C CYS A 384 -8.74 -15.96 9.11
N SER A 385 -8.85 -17.26 8.85
CA SER A 385 -8.54 -18.30 9.84
C SER A 385 -7.04 -18.35 10.13
N ASP A 386 -6.68 -18.93 11.30
CA ASP A 386 -5.26 -19.14 11.64
C ASP A 386 -4.54 -19.97 10.58
N GLU A 387 -5.20 -21.01 10.04
CA GLU A 387 -4.66 -21.85 8.98
C GLU A 387 -4.44 -21.09 7.68
N GLY A 388 -5.47 -20.37 7.20
CA GLY A 388 -5.41 -19.60 5.97
C GLY A 388 -4.41 -18.45 6.04
N ALA A 389 -4.37 -17.73 7.15
CA ALA A 389 -3.43 -16.63 7.39
C ALA A 389 -1.97 -17.14 7.42
N VAL A 390 -1.71 -18.25 8.11
CA VAL A 390 -0.38 -18.88 8.15
C VAL A 390 0.02 -19.40 6.77
N LEU A 391 -0.88 -20.12 6.09
CA LEU A 391 -0.63 -20.62 4.74
C LEU A 391 -0.25 -19.48 3.77
N TYR A 392 -0.97 -18.37 3.84
CA TYR A 392 -0.71 -17.23 2.96
C TYR A 392 0.61 -16.51 3.25
N LYS A 393 1.03 -16.41 4.53
CA LYS A 393 2.21 -15.66 4.95
C LYS A 393 3.47 -16.51 5.14
N TRP A 394 3.33 -17.73 5.59
CA TRP A 394 4.45 -18.65 5.81
C TRP A 394 4.65 -19.63 4.66
N GLY A 395 3.61 -19.94 3.87
CA GLY A 395 3.62 -20.96 2.83
C GLY A 395 3.22 -22.33 3.35
N VAL A 396 3.68 -23.37 2.68
CA VAL A 396 3.34 -24.78 2.96
C VAL A 396 4.29 -25.33 4.04
N GLU A 397 3.71 -25.94 5.09
CA GLU A 397 4.49 -26.60 6.14
C GLU A 397 5.31 -27.77 5.58
N GLY A 398 6.56 -27.88 6.01
CA GLY A 398 7.51 -28.87 5.52
C GLY A 398 8.20 -28.51 4.20
N GLU A 399 7.76 -27.44 3.54
CA GLU A 399 8.38 -26.88 2.32
C GLU A 399 8.98 -25.50 2.58
N ASN A 400 8.16 -24.53 3.00
CA ASN A 400 8.56 -23.13 3.19
C ASN A 400 8.84 -22.79 4.65
N TYR A 401 8.20 -23.50 5.58
CA TYR A 401 8.46 -23.37 7.00
C TYR A 401 8.33 -24.70 7.71
N PHE A 402 8.83 -24.75 8.93
CA PHE A 402 8.82 -25.91 9.81
C PHE A 402 8.36 -25.49 11.20
N VAL A 403 7.98 -26.47 12.03
CA VAL A 403 7.59 -26.25 13.43
C VAL A 403 8.61 -26.97 14.32
N ASP A 404 9.12 -26.28 15.33
CA ASP A 404 10.08 -26.82 16.29
C ASP A 404 9.40 -27.67 17.38
N GLU A 405 10.20 -28.22 18.30
CA GLU A 405 9.73 -29.03 19.43
C GLU A 405 8.82 -28.30 20.42
N ASN A 406 8.82 -26.95 20.40
CA ASN A 406 7.98 -26.09 21.21
C ASN A 406 6.70 -25.66 20.47
N GLY A 407 6.53 -26.05 19.22
CA GLY A 407 5.43 -25.65 18.37
C GLY A 407 5.63 -24.30 17.68
N MET A 408 6.85 -23.75 17.67
CA MET A 408 7.15 -22.45 17.05
C MET A 408 7.51 -22.60 15.58
N ARG A 409 6.91 -21.74 14.72
CA ARG A 409 7.21 -21.69 13.29
C ARG A 409 8.56 -21.06 13.03
N TYR A 410 9.33 -21.65 12.11
CA TYR A 410 10.61 -21.10 11.66
C TYR A 410 10.88 -21.42 10.19
N ARG A 411 11.73 -20.61 9.54
CA ARG A 411 12.30 -20.89 8.22
C ARG A 411 13.73 -21.36 8.36
N THR A 412 14.14 -22.27 7.49
CA THR A 412 15.55 -22.68 7.40
C THR A 412 16.40 -21.56 6.79
N GLU A 413 17.71 -21.56 7.05
CA GLU A 413 18.64 -20.62 6.42
C GLU A 413 18.59 -20.69 4.89
N GLU A 414 18.36 -21.89 4.32
CA GLU A 414 18.20 -22.10 2.88
C GLU A 414 16.95 -21.39 2.35
N GLU A 415 15.80 -21.50 3.04
CA GLU A 415 14.56 -20.88 2.62
C GLU A 415 14.61 -19.36 2.78
N ILE A 416 15.26 -18.86 3.83
CA ILE A 416 15.50 -17.40 4.01
C ILE A 416 16.38 -16.88 2.86
N ALA A 417 17.47 -17.57 2.53
CA ALA A 417 18.36 -17.17 1.44
C ALA A 417 17.64 -17.21 0.08
N LYS A 418 16.80 -18.22 -0.16
CA LYS A 418 16.00 -18.32 -1.37
C LYS A 418 14.98 -17.17 -1.47
N ALA A 419 14.25 -16.88 -0.39
CA ALA A 419 13.27 -15.80 -0.35
C ALA A 419 13.92 -14.43 -0.59
N SER A 420 15.15 -14.21 -0.10
CA SER A 420 15.88 -12.95 -0.25
C SER A 420 16.57 -12.79 -1.61
N SER A 421 16.86 -13.90 -2.33
CA SER A 421 17.63 -13.86 -3.59
C SER A 421 16.79 -14.06 -4.85
N ASP A 422 15.58 -14.66 -4.73
CA ASP A 422 14.68 -14.89 -5.87
C ASP A 422 13.66 -13.75 -5.98
N PRO A 423 13.75 -12.88 -6.98
CA PRO A 423 12.78 -11.79 -7.17
C PRO A 423 11.37 -12.28 -7.48
N ASP A 424 11.22 -13.51 -7.97
CA ASP A 424 9.96 -14.16 -8.26
C ASP A 424 9.48 -15.10 -7.13
N TYR A 425 10.12 -15.07 -5.95
CA TYR A 425 9.81 -15.98 -4.83
C TYR A 425 8.32 -15.97 -4.47
N GLY A 426 7.73 -14.81 -4.24
CA GLY A 426 6.30 -14.69 -3.92
C GLY A 426 5.42 -15.24 -5.04
N LYS A 427 5.73 -14.94 -6.29
CA LYS A 427 4.99 -15.45 -7.46
C LYS A 427 5.11 -16.97 -7.60
N ASN A 428 6.31 -17.52 -7.38
CA ASN A 428 6.58 -18.95 -7.51
C ASN A 428 5.96 -19.77 -6.38
N THR A 429 5.93 -19.25 -5.15
CA THR A 429 5.38 -19.92 -3.97
C THR A 429 3.94 -19.57 -3.66
N GLY A 430 3.51 -18.34 -3.99
CA GLY A 430 2.23 -17.75 -3.60
C GLY A 430 2.29 -17.01 -2.26
N ILE A 431 3.41 -17.05 -1.54
CA ILE A 431 3.57 -16.44 -0.23
C ILE A 431 3.48 -14.91 -0.36
N GLY A 432 2.46 -14.31 0.29
CA GLY A 432 2.24 -12.87 0.26
C GLY A 432 1.92 -12.29 -1.12
N ASN A 433 1.59 -13.13 -2.11
CA ASN A 433 1.53 -12.74 -3.52
C ASN A 433 0.20 -12.10 -3.96
N TYR A 434 -0.86 -12.22 -3.17
CA TYR A 434 -2.20 -11.78 -3.54
C TYR A 434 -2.62 -10.57 -2.70
N THR A 435 -2.22 -9.37 -3.12
CA THR A 435 -2.65 -8.14 -2.46
C THR A 435 -4.18 -8.03 -2.47
N GLY A 436 -4.74 -7.49 -1.40
CA GLY A 436 -6.18 -7.43 -1.21
C GLY A 436 -6.75 -8.51 -0.30
N PHE A 437 -6.03 -9.62 -0.07
CA PHE A 437 -6.45 -10.62 0.90
C PHE A 437 -6.38 -10.05 2.32
N PRO A 438 -7.39 -10.33 3.19
CA PRO A 438 -7.31 -9.96 4.60
C PRO A 438 -6.14 -10.71 5.26
N ILE A 439 -5.35 -10.01 6.08
CA ILE A 439 -4.15 -10.54 6.72
C ILE A 439 -3.97 -10.05 8.15
N TYR A 440 -3.26 -10.81 8.96
CA TYR A 440 -2.63 -10.30 10.17
C TYR A 440 -1.35 -9.51 9.83
N GLY A 441 -1.07 -8.47 10.60
CA GLY A 441 0.12 -7.64 10.45
C GLY A 441 1.38 -8.27 11.02
N ASP A 442 2.53 -7.70 10.64
CA ASP A 442 3.82 -8.07 11.21
C ASP A 442 3.83 -7.77 12.72
N GLY A 443 4.28 -8.73 13.52
CA GLY A 443 4.25 -8.66 14.97
C GLY A 443 3.00 -9.22 15.64
N ALA A 444 1.91 -9.49 14.88
CA ALA A 444 0.74 -10.18 15.42
C ALA A 444 1.06 -11.66 15.69
N VAL A 445 0.53 -12.19 16.79
CA VAL A 445 0.77 -13.57 17.24
C VAL A 445 -0.55 -14.30 17.51
N ASP A 446 -0.52 -15.63 17.34
CA ASP A 446 -1.63 -16.51 17.71
C ASP A 446 -1.71 -16.73 19.24
N GLU A 447 -2.69 -17.50 19.68
CA GLU A 447 -2.91 -17.81 21.10
C GLU A 447 -1.71 -18.49 21.80
N ASN A 448 -0.82 -19.12 21.03
CA ASN A 448 0.39 -19.80 21.52
C ASN A 448 1.63 -18.91 21.45
N GLY A 449 1.51 -17.67 20.99
CA GLY A 449 2.60 -16.72 20.79
C GLY A 449 3.37 -16.93 19.50
N ASN A 450 2.86 -17.74 18.55
CA ASN A 450 3.46 -17.89 17.23
C ASN A 450 3.12 -16.69 16.35
N PRO A 451 4.08 -16.08 15.65
CA PRO A 451 3.81 -14.98 14.74
C PRO A 451 3.03 -15.45 13.51
N TYR A 452 2.03 -14.67 13.09
CA TYR A 452 1.28 -14.93 11.85
C TYR A 452 2.10 -14.63 10.59
N THR A 453 3.15 -13.82 10.71
CA THR A 453 4.06 -13.53 9.60
C THR A 453 5.50 -13.91 9.98
N PRO A 454 6.37 -14.21 9.00
CA PRO A 454 7.78 -14.48 9.30
C PRO A 454 8.58 -13.22 9.68
N VAL A 455 7.97 -12.03 9.59
CA VAL A 455 8.60 -10.77 9.95
C VAL A 455 8.38 -10.50 11.43
N THR A 456 9.41 -10.70 12.22
CA THR A 456 9.45 -10.44 13.67
C THR A 456 10.63 -9.55 14.01
N ARG A 457 10.65 -8.99 15.23
CA ARG A 457 11.80 -8.21 15.70
C ARG A 457 13.11 -9.00 15.56
N GLU A 458 13.10 -10.28 15.96
CA GLU A 458 14.25 -11.16 15.91
C GLU A 458 14.70 -11.44 14.47
N SER A 459 13.76 -11.69 13.54
CA SER A 459 14.09 -11.93 12.13
C SER A 459 14.68 -10.69 11.48
N VAL A 460 14.14 -9.50 11.75
CA VAL A 460 14.66 -8.23 11.22
C VAL A 460 16.07 -7.97 11.73
N ILE A 461 16.34 -8.16 13.03
CA ILE A 461 17.68 -7.99 13.61
C ILE A 461 18.66 -9.02 13.03
N ALA A 462 18.23 -10.26 12.81
CA ALA A 462 19.09 -11.30 12.24
C ALA A 462 19.54 -10.98 10.81
N GLU A 463 18.71 -10.29 10.04
CA GLU A 463 18.98 -9.89 8.66
C GLU A 463 19.87 -8.63 8.54
N TYR A 464 20.15 -7.93 9.65
CA TYR A 464 20.97 -6.72 9.62
C TYR A 464 22.38 -6.99 9.07
N ASN A 465 22.77 -6.17 8.10
CA ASN A 465 24.14 -6.16 7.58
C ASN A 465 25.11 -5.51 8.57
N GLU A 466 26.41 -5.46 8.20
CA GLU A 466 27.47 -4.93 9.06
C GLU A 466 27.30 -3.44 9.40
N GLU A 467 26.79 -2.60 8.48
CA GLU A 467 26.60 -1.18 8.72
C GLU A 467 25.40 -0.93 9.66
N GLN A 468 24.31 -1.69 9.51
CA GLN A 468 23.15 -1.64 10.40
C GLN A 468 23.53 -2.08 11.82
N LYS A 469 24.30 -3.17 11.96
CA LYS A 469 24.81 -3.64 13.24
C LYS A 469 25.74 -2.64 13.91
N ALA A 470 26.63 -2.01 13.13
CA ALA A 470 27.54 -0.99 13.65
C ALA A 470 26.80 0.26 14.14
N ALA A 471 25.73 0.69 13.44
CA ALA A 471 24.90 1.79 13.87
C ALA A 471 24.17 1.46 15.19
N CYS A 472 23.51 0.29 15.27
CA CYS A 472 22.85 -0.17 16.51
C CYS A 472 23.82 -0.26 17.69
N GLU A 473 25.05 -0.79 17.48
CA GLU A 473 26.09 -0.85 18.50
C GLU A 473 26.49 0.56 18.98
N ALA A 474 26.71 1.49 18.05
CA ALA A 474 27.07 2.87 18.38
C ALA A 474 25.98 3.60 19.18
N TRP A 475 24.72 3.28 18.93
CA TRP A 475 23.56 3.86 19.62
C TRP A 475 23.15 3.09 20.89
N ASN A 476 23.77 1.94 21.14
CA ASN A 476 23.41 1.02 22.23
C ASN A 476 21.92 0.62 22.19
N VAL A 477 21.44 0.24 21.01
CA VAL A 477 20.10 -0.28 20.75
C VAL A 477 20.18 -1.64 20.06
N GLU A 478 19.09 -2.40 20.10
CA GLU A 478 19.03 -3.70 19.42
C GLU A 478 18.55 -3.55 17.98
N MET A 479 17.62 -2.63 17.75
CA MET A 479 16.96 -2.43 16.47
C MET A 479 17.01 -0.97 16.04
N LEU A 480 17.06 -0.71 14.73
CA LEU A 480 17.08 0.66 14.19
C LEU A 480 15.86 1.49 14.60
N THR A 481 14.70 0.85 14.77
CA THR A 481 13.49 1.51 15.24
C THR A 481 13.55 1.99 16.69
N ASP A 482 14.48 1.49 17.50
CA ASP A 482 14.60 1.87 18.91
C ASP A 482 15.06 3.32 19.10
N ILE A 483 15.58 3.99 18.06
CA ILE A 483 15.95 5.42 18.13
C ILE A 483 14.77 6.37 17.91
N PHE A 484 13.62 5.86 17.46
CA PHE A 484 12.41 6.65 17.23
C PHE A 484 11.55 6.74 18.51
N PRO A 485 10.70 7.77 18.63
CA PRO A 485 9.65 7.75 19.64
C PRO A 485 8.80 6.48 19.51
N GLN A 486 8.55 5.82 20.66
CA GLN A 486 7.89 4.52 20.70
C GLN A 486 6.35 4.68 20.64
N PRO A 487 5.59 3.64 20.24
CA PRO A 487 4.14 3.73 20.10
C PRO A 487 3.41 4.20 21.38
N ASP A 488 3.90 3.85 22.56
CA ASP A 488 3.33 4.24 23.85
C ASP A 488 3.58 5.72 24.23
N GLU A 489 4.37 6.44 23.43
CA GLU A 489 4.57 7.88 23.57
C GLU A 489 3.50 8.70 22.82
N PHE A 490 2.62 8.04 22.09
CA PHE A 490 1.54 8.67 21.30
C PHE A 490 0.18 8.19 21.78
N GLU A 491 -0.83 9.04 21.62
CA GLU A 491 -2.22 8.62 21.76
C GLU A 491 -2.71 8.01 20.44
N THR A 492 -3.35 6.84 20.52
CA THR A 492 -3.99 6.23 19.34
C THR A 492 -5.22 7.04 18.96
N PRO A 493 -5.34 7.54 17.71
CA PRO A 493 -6.52 8.27 17.30
C PRO A 493 -7.77 7.36 17.31
N PRO A 494 -8.97 7.91 17.60
CA PRO A 494 -10.20 7.13 17.58
C PRO A 494 -10.70 6.81 16.16
N TYR A 495 -9.93 7.17 15.14
CA TYR A 495 -10.22 6.96 13.73
C TYR A 495 -9.08 6.22 13.04
N SER A 496 -9.37 5.65 11.88
CA SER A 496 -8.38 5.06 10.99
C SER A 496 -7.66 6.14 10.16
N PRO A 497 -6.49 5.88 9.57
CA PRO A 497 -5.86 6.82 8.65
C PRO A 497 -6.86 7.36 7.62
N LEU A 498 -6.95 8.69 7.49
CA LEU A 498 -8.04 9.31 6.73
C LEU A 498 -8.02 8.95 5.24
N TRP A 499 -6.84 8.72 4.67
CA TRP A 499 -6.71 8.26 3.29
C TRP A 499 -7.24 6.83 3.06
N ALA A 500 -7.42 6.06 4.13
CA ALA A 500 -7.93 4.69 4.05
C ALA A 500 -9.46 4.63 3.97
N TYR A 501 -10.16 5.69 4.35
CA TYR A 501 -11.62 5.70 4.22
C TYR A 501 -12.06 5.92 2.77
N ALA A 502 -13.16 5.27 2.40
CA ALA A 502 -13.92 5.64 1.23
C ALA A 502 -14.70 6.93 1.55
N THR A 503 -14.15 8.06 1.15
CA THR A 503 -14.81 9.36 1.34
C THR A 503 -15.88 9.60 0.28
N PRO A 504 -16.95 10.35 0.60
CA PRO A 504 -17.93 10.79 -0.41
C PRO A 504 -17.26 11.42 -1.64
N GLN A 505 -17.81 11.13 -2.83
CA GLN A 505 -17.20 11.56 -4.11
C GLN A 505 -16.98 13.08 -4.19
N GLU A 506 -17.81 13.86 -3.53
CA GLU A 506 -17.66 15.32 -3.49
C GLU A 506 -16.39 15.74 -2.75
N ILE A 507 -16.08 15.10 -1.60
CA ILE A 507 -14.83 15.35 -0.86
C ILE A 507 -13.63 14.92 -1.72
N THR A 508 -13.70 13.74 -2.32
CA THR A 508 -12.63 13.23 -3.19
C THR A 508 -12.34 14.19 -4.34
N ASN A 509 -13.36 14.66 -5.05
CA ASN A 509 -13.19 15.60 -6.16
C ASN A 509 -12.58 16.93 -5.70
N ASN A 510 -13.01 17.46 -4.56
CA ASN A 510 -12.48 18.72 -4.04
C ASN A 510 -11.00 18.56 -3.61
N VAL A 511 -10.64 17.45 -2.96
CA VAL A 511 -9.26 17.14 -2.59
C VAL A 511 -8.38 16.98 -3.83
N GLU A 512 -8.87 16.35 -4.89
CA GLU A 512 -8.14 16.25 -6.16
C GLU A 512 -7.85 17.63 -6.76
N ILE A 513 -8.83 18.55 -6.75
CA ILE A 513 -8.62 19.93 -7.20
C ILE A 513 -7.52 20.62 -6.37
N LEU A 514 -7.56 20.50 -5.04
CA LEU A 514 -6.53 21.08 -4.18
C LEU A 514 -5.15 20.46 -4.44
N ASN A 515 -5.06 19.15 -4.65
CA ASN A 515 -3.82 18.45 -4.95
C ASN A 515 -3.26 18.80 -6.34
N GLU A 516 -4.11 19.02 -7.35
CA GLU A 516 -3.70 19.53 -8.66
C GLU A 516 -3.10 20.94 -8.61
N ILE A 517 -3.53 21.77 -7.63
CA ILE A 517 -2.94 23.07 -7.35
C ILE A 517 -1.65 22.92 -6.53
N ALA A 518 -1.66 22.03 -5.53
CA ALA A 518 -0.54 21.78 -4.62
C ALA A 518 0.71 21.33 -5.35
N TRP A 519 0.60 20.30 -6.14
CA TRP A 519 1.74 19.68 -6.82
C TRP A 519 2.62 20.70 -7.57
N PRO A 520 2.14 21.40 -8.63
CA PRO A 520 2.96 22.39 -9.32
C PRO A 520 3.28 23.60 -8.44
N GLY A 521 2.42 23.98 -7.51
CA GLY A 521 2.62 25.10 -6.62
C GLY A 521 3.76 24.90 -5.64
N LEU A 522 3.83 23.74 -5.00
CA LEU A 522 4.92 23.36 -4.09
C LEU A 522 6.25 23.24 -4.84
N ILE A 523 6.25 22.59 -6.02
CA ILE A 523 7.44 22.53 -6.88
C ILE A 523 7.93 23.94 -7.22
N LYS A 524 7.03 24.84 -7.55
CA LYS A 524 7.37 26.23 -7.84
C LYS A 524 7.96 26.95 -6.62
N CYS A 525 7.41 26.76 -5.43
CA CYS A 525 7.96 27.30 -4.19
C CYS A 525 9.40 26.82 -3.93
N VAL A 526 9.71 25.58 -4.29
CA VAL A 526 11.04 24.98 -4.12
C VAL A 526 12.02 25.43 -5.22
N THR A 527 11.60 25.46 -6.48
CA THR A 527 12.51 25.63 -7.64
C THR A 527 12.75 27.07 -8.07
N GLU A 528 11.89 28.01 -7.70
CA GLU A 528 12.19 29.42 -7.85
C GLU A 528 13.12 29.88 -6.70
N SER A 529 13.83 31.01 -6.90
CA SER A 529 14.75 31.51 -5.87
C SER A 529 14.04 31.67 -4.52
N VAL A 530 14.73 31.31 -3.43
CA VAL A 530 14.26 31.46 -2.05
C VAL A 530 13.81 32.90 -1.72
N ASP A 531 14.34 33.90 -2.42
CA ASP A 531 13.90 35.29 -2.30
C ASP A 531 12.43 35.49 -2.73
N ASN A 532 11.90 34.64 -3.59
CA ASN A 532 10.52 34.65 -4.06
C ASN A 532 9.59 33.70 -3.28
N PHE A 533 10.13 32.95 -2.35
CA PHE A 533 9.41 31.89 -1.66
C PHE A 533 8.10 32.36 -1.02
N ASP A 534 8.14 33.42 -0.21
CA ASP A 534 6.93 33.96 0.46
C ASP A 534 5.85 34.39 -0.53
N ALA A 535 6.23 35.07 -1.60
CA ALA A 535 5.27 35.47 -2.62
C ALA A 535 4.63 34.30 -3.36
N ASN A 536 5.41 33.22 -3.62
CA ASN A 536 4.90 32.00 -4.23
C ASN A 536 3.99 31.22 -3.28
N TRP A 537 4.37 31.14 -1.99
CA TRP A 537 3.56 30.50 -0.96
C TRP A 537 2.23 31.23 -0.74
N ASP A 538 2.27 32.54 -0.56
CA ASP A 538 1.06 33.37 -0.37
C ASP A 538 0.11 33.23 -1.58
N LYS A 539 0.67 33.14 -2.80
CA LYS A 539 -0.13 32.89 -3.99
C LYS A 539 -0.75 31.50 -3.96
N LEU A 540 0.00 30.48 -3.56
CA LEU A 540 -0.49 29.10 -3.46
C LEU A 540 -1.66 28.99 -2.47
N ILE A 541 -1.54 29.64 -1.30
CA ILE A 541 -2.64 29.71 -0.33
C ILE A 541 -3.87 30.38 -0.94
N ALA A 542 -3.69 31.53 -1.59
CA ALA A 542 -4.79 32.21 -2.26
C ALA A 542 -5.46 31.38 -3.37
N ASP A 543 -4.68 30.54 -4.08
CA ASP A 543 -5.20 29.63 -5.09
C ASP A 543 -6.04 28.51 -4.41
N TYR A 544 -5.64 27.97 -3.25
CA TYR A 544 -6.45 27.04 -2.48
C TYR A 544 -7.76 27.66 -1.99
N GLU A 545 -7.70 28.86 -1.38
CA GLU A 545 -8.88 29.61 -0.91
C GLU A 545 -9.88 29.86 -2.04
N ALA A 546 -9.39 30.21 -3.23
CA ALA A 546 -10.23 30.45 -4.40
C ALA A 546 -10.88 29.17 -4.98
N ASN A 547 -10.39 27.99 -4.61
CA ASN A 547 -10.85 26.69 -5.11
C ASN A 547 -11.47 25.81 -4.02
N GLY A 548 -12.05 26.39 -2.98
CA GLY A 548 -12.92 25.69 -2.03
C GLY A 548 -12.21 25.08 -0.83
N LEU A 549 -11.04 25.60 -0.43
CA LEU A 549 -10.29 25.11 0.74
C LEU A 549 -11.16 24.98 1.99
N GLU A 550 -11.78 26.08 2.45
CA GLU A 550 -12.57 26.13 3.69
C GLU A 550 -13.77 25.15 3.64
N GLU A 551 -14.45 25.07 2.49
CA GLU A 551 -15.58 24.15 2.28
C GLU A 551 -15.11 22.70 2.37
N THR A 552 -13.97 22.37 1.75
CA THR A 552 -13.42 21.01 1.73
C THR A 552 -12.95 20.59 3.13
N GLU A 553 -12.30 21.47 3.88
CA GLU A 553 -11.90 21.25 5.28
C GLU A 553 -13.12 20.99 6.17
N GLN A 554 -14.20 21.77 6.01
CA GLN A 554 -15.42 21.58 6.77
C GLN A 554 -16.10 20.24 6.42
N MET A 555 -16.21 19.89 5.14
CA MET A 555 -16.78 18.61 4.71
C MET A 555 -16.02 17.42 5.27
N MET A 556 -14.67 17.46 5.26
CA MET A 556 -13.85 16.40 5.82
C MET A 556 -13.93 16.33 7.35
N THR A 557 -14.04 17.48 8.02
CA THR A 557 -14.27 17.55 9.46
C THR A 557 -15.60 16.91 9.86
N ASP A 558 -16.67 17.23 9.11
CA ASP A 558 -17.99 16.64 9.35
C ASP A 558 -17.98 15.11 9.10
N PHE A 559 -17.30 14.65 8.05
CA PHE A 559 -17.09 13.23 7.78
C PHE A 559 -16.31 12.54 8.91
N LEU A 560 -15.22 13.14 9.40
CA LEU A 560 -14.46 12.59 10.53
C LEU A 560 -15.31 12.53 11.80
N ALA A 561 -16.09 13.57 12.09
CA ALA A 561 -16.97 13.61 13.25
C ALA A 561 -18.00 12.47 13.23
N GLU A 562 -18.50 12.08 12.06
CA GLU A 562 -19.37 10.93 11.88
C GLU A 562 -18.65 9.61 12.21
N LYS A 563 -17.39 9.47 11.78
CA LYS A 563 -16.60 8.25 12.01
C LYS A 563 -16.18 8.03 13.46
N ILE A 564 -16.10 9.07 14.27
CA ILE A 564 -15.71 9.00 15.68
C ILE A 564 -16.90 9.06 16.66
N SER A 565 -18.14 9.24 16.16
CA SER A 565 -19.38 9.30 16.97
C SER A 565 -19.89 7.90 17.30
#